data_e4d8349ade12c4e5aa5a14fc458d4624
#
_entry.id   e4d8349ade12c4e5aa5a14fc458d4624
#
_cell.length_a   1.000
_cell.length_b   1.000
_cell.length_c   1.000
_cell.angle_alpha   90.00
_cell.angle_beta   90.00
_cell.angle_gamma   90.00
#
_symmetry.space_group_name_H-M   'P 1'
#
loop_
_entity.id
_entity.type
_entity.pdbx_description
1 polymer ?
#
loop_
_entity_poly.entity_id
_entity_poly.type
_entity_poly.pdbx_seq_one_letter_code
_entity_poly.pdbx_strand_id
1 'polypeptide(L)'
;MDAIKKVLACACVSWSALIFCTPARADNLLTQFGDGVADRWNKSMAGNGELYVPLETWHNRAMYSRQAIDRFNERPWGLGYGKGYYDDRGNWQGFYAMVFKDSHMKWEPIAGYGSTWDWYTDDHDWHVGLGYTAFFTARNDIMHYIPFPGVLPLVSVGYKKFTLQGTYVPGKRGTGNVAFFWARYTF
;
A
#
# COMPACT_ATOMS: atom_id res chain seq x y z
N MET A 1 22.22 -12.95 14.14
CA MET A 1 22.25 -13.77 12.91
C MET A 1 20.87 -14.30 12.50
N ASP A 2 19.89 -14.33 13.41
CA ASP A 2 18.53 -14.90 13.13
C ASP A 2 17.53 -13.91 12.53
N ALA A 3 17.75 -12.61 12.66
CA ALA A 3 16.84 -11.58 12.11
C ALA A 3 16.88 -11.52 10.58
N ILE A 4 18.04 -11.70 9.97
CA ILE A 4 18.24 -11.67 8.52
C ILE A 4 17.56 -12.86 7.83
N LYS A 5 17.54 -14.04 8.47
CA LYS A 5 16.85 -15.23 7.95
C LYS A 5 15.32 -15.13 7.98
N LYS A 6 14.77 -14.31 8.87
CA LYS A 6 13.30 -14.13 8.99
C LYS A 6 12.70 -13.19 7.92
N VAL A 7 13.48 -12.24 7.43
CA VAL A 7 13.04 -11.30 6.37
C VAL A 7 13.07 -11.95 4.99
N LEU A 8 14.05 -12.81 4.73
CA LEU A 8 14.17 -13.56 3.47
C LEU A 8 13.05 -14.59 3.24
N ALA A 9 12.41 -15.07 4.29
CA ALA A 9 11.34 -16.08 4.16
C ALA A 9 9.98 -15.52 3.72
N CYS A 10 9.75 -14.22 3.80
CA CYS A 10 8.49 -13.56 3.36
C CYS A 10 8.54 -13.02 1.93
N ALA A 11 9.75 -12.90 1.34
CA ALA A 11 9.97 -12.38 -0.01
C ALA A 11 10.16 -13.48 -1.07
N CYS A 12 10.19 -14.75 -0.67
CA CYS A 12 10.46 -15.88 -1.57
C CYS A 12 9.20 -16.52 -2.17
N VAL A 13 8.24 -15.73 -2.66
CA VAL A 13 7.25 -16.26 -3.62
C VAL A 13 7.59 -15.72 -5.00
N SER A 14 8.14 -16.62 -5.84
CA SER A 14 8.28 -16.55 -7.28
C SER A 14 9.40 -15.67 -7.90
N TRP A 15 10.64 -15.94 -7.56
CA TRP A 15 11.78 -15.48 -8.39
C TRP A 15 12.32 -16.55 -9.37
N SER A 16 11.66 -17.70 -9.48
CA SER A 16 12.16 -18.81 -10.32
C SER A 16 11.81 -18.73 -11.81
N ALA A 17 11.13 -17.69 -12.27
CA ALA A 17 10.66 -17.59 -13.66
C ALA A 17 11.45 -16.61 -14.55
N LEU A 18 12.56 -16.02 -14.06
CA LEU A 18 13.25 -14.94 -14.78
C LEU A 18 14.60 -15.31 -15.43
N ILE A 19 14.93 -16.61 -15.60
CA ILE A 19 16.30 -17.02 -16.02
C ILE A 19 16.44 -17.30 -17.53
N PHE A 20 15.48 -17.01 -18.37
CA PHE A 20 15.68 -17.12 -19.82
C PHE A 20 15.15 -15.92 -20.62
N CYS A 21 15.55 -14.71 -20.24
CA CYS A 21 15.40 -13.56 -21.11
C CYS A 21 16.73 -13.26 -21.82
N THR A 22 16.77 -13.30 -23.15
CA THR A 22 17.89 -12.79 -23.92
C THR A 22 18.11 -11.31 -23.58
N PRO A 23 19.36 -10.79 -23.49
CA PRO A 23 19.61 -9.42 -23.08
C PRO A 23 18.80 -8.35 -23.82
N ALA A 24 18.64 -8.47 -25.13
CA ALA A 24 17.83 -7.53 -25.94
C ALA A 24 16.35 -7.51 -25.57
N ARG A 25 15.80 -8.60 -25.02
CA ARG A 25 14.38 -8.67 -24.59
C ARG A 25 14.21 -8.13 -23.18
N ALA A 26 15.24 -8.27 -22.34
CA ALA A 26 15.26 -7.68 -20.99
C ALA A 26 15.34 -6.14 -21.07
N ASP A 27 16.16 -5.59 -21.95
CA ASP A 27 16.28 -4.14 -22.16
C ASP A 27 14.94 -3.52 -22.61
N ASN A 28 14.22 -4.17 -23.54
CA ASN A 28 12.90 -3.74 -23.96
C ASN A 28 11.85 -3.79 -22.83
N LEU A 29 11.89 -4.81 -21.98
CA LEU A 29 10.94 -4.92 -20.86
C LEU A 29 11.23 -3.88 -19.77
N LEU A 30 12.49 -3.62 -19.46
CA LEU A 30 12.88 -2.59 -18.49
C LEU A 30 12.50 -1.19 -18.98
N THR A 31 12.73 -0.91 -20.26
CA THR A 31 12.33 0.36 -20.88
C THR A 31 10.82 0.53 -20.85
N GLN A 32 10.06 -0.46 -21.28
CA GLN A 32 8.58 -0.43 -21.25
C GLN A 32 8.03 -0.26 -19.82
N PHE A 33 8.65 -0.93 -18.84
CA PHE A 33 8.30 -0.76 -17.43
C PHE A 33 8.58 0.67 -16.95
N GLY A 34 9.77 1.20 -17.27
CA GLY A 34 10.17 2.56 -16.93
C GLY A 34 9.24 3.61 -17.55
N ASP A 35 8.94 3.48 -18.84
CA ASP A 35 8.02 4.35 -19.57
C ASP A 35 6.61 4.29 -18.96
N GLY A 36 6.14 3.09 -18.60
CA GLY A 36 4.86 2.90 -17.94
C GLY A 36 4.78 3.56 -16.54
N VAL A 37 5.86 3.53 -15.77
CA VAL A 37 5.94 4.22 -14.48
C VAL A 37 5.97 5.74 -14.68
N ALA A 38 6.76 6.23 -15.65
CA ALA A 38 6.85 7.66 -15.97
C ALA A 38 5.51 8.22 -16.45
N ASP A 39 4.78 7.50 -17.31
CA ASP A 39 3.45 7.90 -17.77
C ASP A 39 2.46 8.02 -16.59
N ARG A 40 2.39 7.02 -15.71
CA ARG A 40 1.54 7.05 -14.51
C ARG A 40 1.93 8.18 -13.56
N TRP A 41 3.23 8.41 -13.38
CA TRP A 41 3.71 9.53 -12.59
C TRP A 41 3.23 10.86 -13.14
N ASN A 42 3.44 11.10 -14.43
CA ASN A 42 3.05 12.35 -15.09
C ASN A 42 1.52 12.57 -15.02
N LYS A 43 0.73 11.53 -15.27
CA LYS A 43 -0.73 11.58 -15.15
C LYS A 43 -1.17 11.87 -13.71
N SER A 44 -0.57 11.21 -12.73
CA SER A 44 -0.88 11.47 -11.32
C SER A 44 -0.50 12.89 -10.91
N MET A 45 0.68 13.37 -11.32
CA MET A 45 1.13 14.73 -10.98
C MET A 45 0.27 15.83 -11.64
N ALA A 46 -0.32 15.54 -12.79
CA ALA A 46 -1.31 16.40 -13.44
C ALA A 46 -2.72 16.27 -12.83
N GLY A 47 -2.98 15.20 -12.09
CA GLY A 47 -4.28 14.91 -11.48
C GLY A 47 -4.55 15.69 -10.19
N ASN A 48 -5.57 15.23 -9.47
CA ASN A 48 -6.05 15.91 -8.26
C ASN A 48 -5.12 15.69 -7.06
N GLY A 49 -5.05 16.69 -6.18
CA GLY A 49 -4.45 16.56 -4.87
C GLY A 49 -5.32 15.66 -3.97
N GLU A 50 -4.69 14.87 -3.14
CA GLU A 50 -5.36 13.92 -2.25
C GLU A 50 -4.77 14.00 -0.84
N LEU A 51 -5.64 14.06 0.16
CA LEU A 51 -5.29 14.00 1.57
C LEU A 51 -5.52 12.58 2.08
N TYR A 52 -4.55 12.04 2.83
CA TYR A 52 -4.62 10.71 3.43
C TYR A 52 -4.58 10.81 4.94
N VAL A 53 -5.54 10.17 5.60
CA VAL A 53 -5.65 10.16 7.07
C VAL A 53 -5.75 8.72 7.54
N PRO A 54 -4.71 8.16 8.19
CA PRO A 54 -4.77 6.85 8.83
C PRO A 54 -5.89 6.81 9.88
N LEU A 55 -6.64 5.71 9.91
CA LEU A 55 -7.81 5.55 10.79
C LEU A 55 -7.65 4.42 11.80
N GLU A 56 -7.33 3.21 11.30
CA GLU A 56 -7.36 2.00 12.12
C GLU A 56 -6.27 1.02 11.67
N THR A 57 -5.68 0.34 12.64
CA THR A 57 -4.79 -0.80 12.44
C THR A 57 -5.34 -1.99 13.23
N TRP A 58 -6.11 -2.83 12.56
CA TRP A 58 -6.75 -3.97 13.21
C TRP A 58 -5.87 -5.21 13.13
N HIS A 59 -5.48 -5.76 14.30
CA HIS A 59 -4.74 -7.01 14.42
C HIS A 59 -5.71 -8.19 14.47
N ASN A 60 -5.46 -9.22 13.66
CA ASN A 60 -6.31 -10.41 13.62
C ASN A 60 -6.34 -11.12 14.97
N ARG A 61 -7.50 -11.10 15.64
CA ARG A 61 -7.73 -11.65 16.99
C ARG A 61 -7.48 -13.16 17.10
N ALA A 62 -7.52 -13.90 15.98
CA ALA A 62 -7.18 -15.32 15.95
C ALA A 62 -5.66 -15.59 15.90
N MET A 63 -4.88 -14.59 15.48
CA MET A 63 -3.44 -14.70 15.28
C MET A 63 -2.61 -14.07 16.41
N TYR A 64 -3.25 -13.26 17.25
CA TYR A 64 -2.61 -12.59 18.38
C TYR A 64 -3.29 -12.94 19.70
N SER A 65 -2.51 -13.00 20.79
CA SER A 65 -3.07 -13.09 22.13
C SER A 65 -3.69 -11.75 22.56
N ARG A 66 -4.67 -11.78 23.48
CA ARG A 66 -5.24 -10.55 24.06
C ARG A 66 -4.17 -9.65 24.66
N GLN A 67 -3.23 -10.22 25.42
CA GLN A 67 -2.14 -9.48 26.03
C GLN A 67 -1.24 -8.75 25.01
N ALA A 68 -1.06 -9.31 23.81
CA ALA A 68 -0.32 -8.65 22.74
C ALA A 68 -1.13 -7.48 22.18
N ILE A 69 -2.41 -7.68 21.92
CA ILE A 69 -3.30 -6.67 21.37
C ILE A 69 -3.44 -5.47 22.31
N ASP A 70 -3.57 -5.70 23.61
CA ASP A 70 -3.68 -4.66 24.64
C ASP A 70 -2.46 -3.73 24.70
N ARG A 71 -1.33 -4.15 24.11
CA ARG A 71 -0.09 -3.35 24.01
C ARG A 71 0.04 -2.60 22.68
N PHE A 72 -0.77 -2.94 21.68
CA PHE A 72 -0.68 -2.33 20.37
C PHE A 72 -1.52 -1.06 20.27
N ASN A 73 -0.97 -0.08 19.58
CA ASN A 73 -1.74 1.06 19.12
C ASN A 73 -2.54 0.65 17.86
N GLU A 74 -3.85 0.51 18.01
CA GLU A 74 -4.75 0.22 16.88
C GLU A 74 -5.37 1.48 16.27
N ARG A 75 -5.11 2.65 16.87
CA ARG A 75 -5.54 3.95 16.35
C ARG A 75 -4.33 4.74 15.87
N PRO A 76 -3.81 4.42 14.70
CA PRO A 76 -2.70 5.17 14.13
C PRO A 76 -3.18 6.61 13.90
N TRP A 77 -2.34 7.57 14.25
CA TRP A 77 -2.56 8.93 13.85
C TRP A 77 -1.40 9.39 12.98
N GLY A 78 -1.70 10.20 12.02
CA GLY A 78 -0.75 10.65 11.03
C GLY A 78 -1.42 11.37 9.90
N LEU A 79 -0.66 11.70 8.90
CA LEU A 79 -1.13 12.43 7.74
C LEU A 79 -0.33 12.03 6.52
N GLY A 80 -0.97 12.12 5.37
CA GLY A 80 -0.34 11.93 4.08
C GLY A 80 -0.91 12.85 3.02
N TYR A 81 -0.14 13.00 1.97
CA TYR A 81 -0.54 13.71 0.78
C TYR A 81 -0.15 12.90 -0.44
N GLY A 82 -0.95 13.04 -1.49
CA GLY A 82 -0.68 12.40 -2.76
C GLY A 82 -1.32 13.14 -3.91
N LYS A 83 -1.14 12.59 -5.08
CA LYS A 83 -1.81 13.03 -6.31
C LYS A 83 -2.28 11.82 -7.09
N GLY A 84 -3.52 11.87 -7.52
CA GLY A 84 -4.15 10.77 -8.23
C GLY A 84 -5.04 11.24 -9.38
N TYR A 85 -5.35 10.31 -10.25
CA TYR A 85 -6.26 10.50 -11.38
C TYR A 85 -7.14 9.28 -11.56
N TYR A 86 -8.23 9.47 -12.28
CA TYR A 86 -9.08 8.39 -12.76
C TYR A 86 -8.84 8.22 -14.26
N ASP A 87 -8.68 6.98 -14.70
CA ASP A 87 -8.55 6.67 -16.13
C ASP A 87 -9.90 6.77 -16.84
N ASP A 88 -9.92 6.56 -18.18
CA ASP A 88 -11.12 6.64 -19.01
C ASP A 88 -12.21 5.61 -18.64
N ARG A 89 -11.88 4.61 -17.82
CA ARG A 89 -12.80 3.60 -17.27
C ARG A 89 -13.28 3.92 -15.87
N GLY A 90 -12.80 5.04 -15.30
CA GLY A 90 -13.10 5.42 -13.93
C GLY A 90 -12.22 4.74 -12.87
N ASN A 91 -11.16 4.02 -13.25
CA ASN A 91 -10.25 3.36 -12.31
C ASN A 91 -9.29 4.37 -11.71
N TRP A 92 -9.13 4.32 -10.40
CA TRP A 92 -8.21 5.22 -9.70
C TRP A 92 -6.76 4.74 -9.75
N GLN A 93 -5.85 5.70 -9.93
CA GLN A 93 -4.40 5.51 -9.83
C GLN A 93 -3.78 6.74 -9.17
N GLY A 94 -2.80 6.54 -8.26
CA GLY A 94 -2.17 7.66 -7.58
C GLY A 94 -0.88 7.31 -6.85
N PHE A 95 -0.02 8.33 -6.70
CA PHE A 95 1.16 8.29 -5.85
C PHE A 95 0.89 9.02 -4.55
N TYR A 96 1.35 8.45 -3.45
CA TYR A 96 1.11 8.99 -2.11
C TYR A 96 2.35 8.85 -1.22
N ALA A 97 2.40 9.71 -0.22
CA ALA A 97 3.31 9.58 0.91
C ALA A 97 2.55 9.87 2.20
N MET A 98 2.77 9.08 3.23
CA MET A 98 2.17 9.25 4.55
C MET A 98 3.24 9.06 5.63
N VAL A 99 3.00 9.66 6.78
CA VAL A 99 3.73 9.38 8.01
C VAL A 99 2.72 9.19 9.13
N PHE A 100 2.83 8.11 9.87
CA PHE A 100 1.88 7.77 10.93
C PHE A 100 2.55 7.00 12.07
N LYS A 101 1.85 6.86 13.20
CA LYS A 101 2.27 6.02 14.31
C LYS A 101 1.90 4.57 14.03
N ASP A 102 2.90 3.69 14.08
CA ASP A 102 2.70 2.25 13.96
C ASP A 102 2.06 1.64 15.23
N SER A 103 1.88 0.33 15.23
CA SER A 103 1.33 -0.42 16.37
C SER A 103 2.19 -0.31 17.66
N HIS A 104 3.44 0.13 17.55
CA HIS A 104 4.37 0.32 18.69
C HIS A 104 4.57 1.81 19.02
N MET A 105 3.71 2.70 18.54
CA MET A 105 3.80 4.16 18.71
C MET A 105 5.09 4.77 18.13
N LYS A 106 5.73 4.09 17.18
CA LYS A 106 6.88 4.63 16.45
C LYS A 106 6.42 5.27 15.13
N TRP A 107 7.19 6.23 14.64
CA TRP A 107 6.90 6.82 13.34
C TRP A 107 7.19 5.81 12.21
N GLU A 108 6.24 5.66 11.32
CA GLU A 108 6.36 4.86 10.10
C GLU A 108 6.08 5.74 8.88
N PRO A 109 7.13 6.14 8.14
CA PRO A 109 6.97 6.75 6.83
C PRO A 109 6.68 5.68 5.79
N ILE A 110 5.78 5.99 4.87
CA ILE A 110 5.46 5.16 3.70
C ILE A 110 5.29 6.06 2.48
N ALA A 111 5.79 5.63 1.34
CA ALA A 111 5.54 6.25 0.05
C ALA A 111 5.30 5.17 -1.00
N GLY A 112 4.30 5.37 -1.85
CA GLY A 112 3.90 4.33 -2.78
C GLY A 112 3.01 4.80 -3.91
N TYR A 113 2.62 3.82 -4.71
CA TYR A 113 1.66 3.92 -5.79
C TYR A 113 0.52 2.96 -5.50
N GLY A 114 -0.71 3.43 -5.68
CA GLY A 114 -1.92 2.61 -5.60
C GLY A 114 -2.69 2.63 -6.91
N SER A 115 -3.37 1.54 -7.18
CA SER A 115 -4.26 1.40 -8.33
C SER A 115 -5.43 0.52 -7.96
N THR A 116 -6.66 0.95 -8.29
CA THR A 116 -7.88 0.18 -8.11
C THR A 116 -8.67 0.10 -9.41
N TRP A 117 -9.32 -1.03 -9.64
CA TRP A 117 -10.43 -1.16 -10.56
C TRP A 117 -11.68 -0.83 -9.77
N ASP A 118 -12.43 0.18 -10.24
CA ASP A 118 -13.55 0.75 -9.51
C ASP A 118 -14.87 0.45 -10.22
N TRP A 119 -15.88 0.05 -9.46
CA TRP A 119 -17.26 -0.20 -9.89
C TRP A 119 -18.16 0.82 -9.21
N TYR A 120 -18.97 1.49 -10.00
CA TYR A 120 -19.81 2.60 -9.58
C TYR A 120 -21.29 2.20 -9.51
N THR A 121 -22.04 2.89 -8.67
CA THR A 121 -23.51 2.90 -8.73
C THR A 121 -23.98 3.69 -9.95
N ASP A 122 -25.25 3.55 -10.32
CA ASP A 122 -25.83 4.23 -11.50
C ASP A 122 -25.74 5.75 -11.43
N ASP A 123 -25.81 6.31 -10.23
CA ASP A 123 -25.66 7.76 -9.96
C ASP A 123 -24.19 8.21 -9.89
N HIS A 124 -23.24 7.28 -9.99
CA HIS A 124 -21.79 7.51 -9.84
C HIS A 124 -21.35 8.13 -8.50
N ASP A 125 -22.24 8.19 -7.50
CA ASP A 125 -21.92 8.75 -6.19
C ASP A 125 -21.12 7.76 -5.33
N TRP A 126 -21.45 6.47 -5.40
CA TRP A 126 -20.74 5.43 -4.67
C TRP A 126 -19.87 4.59 -5.61
N HIS A 127 -18.74 4.17 -5.10
CA HIS A 127 -17.88 3.18 -5.77
C HIS A 127 -17.28 2.20 -4.78
N VAL A 128 -16.98 1.01 -5.28
CA VAL A 128 -16.14 0.02 -4.60
C VAL A 128 -14.98 -0.32 -5.52
N GLY A 129 -13.81 -0.50 -4.96
CA GLY A 129 -12.60 -0.78 -5.73
C GLY A 129 -11.81 -1.95 -5.17
N LEU A 130 -11.15 -2.66 -6.07
CA LEU A 130 -10.19 -3.71 -5.76
C LEU A 130 -8.92 -3.50 -6.57
N GLY A 131 -7.77 -3.64 -5.95
CA GLY A 131 -6.50 -3.42 -6.64
C GLY A 131 -5.29 -3.77 -5.81
N TYR A 132 -4.24 -2.99 -5.95
CA TYR A 132 -2.99 -3.17 -5.23
C TYR A 132 -2.34 -1.83 -4.89
N THR A 133 -1.45 -1.89 -3.89
CA THR A 133 -0.51 -0.82 -3.61
C THR A 133 0.90 -1.38 -3.57
N ALA A 134 1.82 -0.68 -4.25
CA ALA A 134 3.25 -0.96 -4.21
C ALA A 134 3.95 0.23 -3.52
N PHE A 135 4.75 -0.03 -2.50
CA PHE A 135 5.28 1.02 -1.66
C PHE A 135 6.68 0.70 -1.11
N PHE A 136 7.33 1.72 -0.61
CA PHE A 136 8.45 1.62 0.32
C PHE A 136 8.00 2.14 1.68
N THR A 137 8.36 1.43 2.73
CA THR A 137 8.15 1.85 4.12
C THR A 137 9.40 1.62 4.94
N ALA A 138 9.53 2.34 6.06
CA ALA A 138 10.64 2.19 6.99
C ALA A 138 10.09 2.10 8.42
N ARG A 139 10.49 1.07 9.14
CA ARG A 139 10.00 0.78 10.49
C ARG A 139 11.15 0.58 11.47
N ASN A 140 10.93 1.01 12.70
CA ASN A 140 11.93 0.86 13.76
C ASN A 140 12.21 -0.62 14.10
N ASP A 141 11.17 -1.44 14.15
CA ASP A 141 11.23 -2.87 14.48
C ASP A 141 11.71 -3.76 13.32
N ILE A 142 11.76 -3.20 12.11
CA ILE A 142 12.26 -3.88 10.91
C ILE A 142 13.47 -3.10 10.39
N MET A 143 14.64 -3.73 10.43
CA MET A 143 15.90 -3.20 9.88
C MET A 143 16.28 -1.77 10.35
N HIS A 144 15.78 -1.32 11.54
CA HIS A 144 16.11 -0.01 12.12
C HIS A 144 15.94 1.16 11.14
N TYR A 145 14.76 1.28 10.53
CA TYR A 145 14.41 2.30 9.54
C TYR A 145 15.12 2.20 8.18
N ILE A 146 15.76 1.09 7.84
CA ILE A 146 16.17 0.86 6.45
C ILE A 146 14.90 0.66 5.62
N PRO A 147 14.66 1.46 4.56
CA PRO A 147 13.48 1.30 3.72
C PRO A 147 13.43 -0.06 3.02
N PHE A 148 12.25 -0.67 3.00
CA PHE A 148 12.02 -1.92 2.29
C PHE A 148 10.75 -1.83 1.43
N PRO A 149 10.71 -2.51 0.27
CA PRO A 149 9.54 -2.52 -0.60
C PRO A 149 8.46 -3.47 -0.09
N GLY A 150 7.22 -3.15 -0.45
CA GLY A 150 6.06 -4.02 -0.25
C GLY A 150 5.04 -3.89 -1.37
N VAL A 151 4.28 -4.95 -1.59
CA VAL A 151 3.11 -4.95 -2.47
C VAL A 151 1.99 -5.65 -1.73
N LEU A 152 0.85 -5.00 -1.62
CA LEU A 152 -0.31 -5.49 -0.88
C LEU A 152 -1.60 -5.31 -1.69
N PRO A 153 -2.63 -6.14 -1.45
CA PRO A 153 -3.95 -5.90 -2.00
C PRO A 153 -4.52 -4.60 -1.44
N LEU A 154 -5.27 -3.89 -2.25
CA LEU A 154 -5.94 -2.66 -1.90
C LEU A 154 -7.42 -2.81 -2.17
N VAL A 155 -8.25 -2.50 -1.18
CA VAL A 155 -9.70 -2.41 -1.31
C VAL A 155 -10.13 -0.99 -1.02
N SER A 156 -11.21 -0.55 -1.64
CA SER A 156 -11.75 0.78 -1.42
C SER A 156 -13.27 0.79 -1.45
N VAL A 157 -13.86 1.69 -0.69
CA VAL A 157 -15.24 2.10 -0.81
C VAL A 157 -15.30 3.61 -0.71
N GLY A 158 -15.97 4.26 -1.65
CA GLY A 158 -16.00 5.71 -1.71
C GLY A 158 -17.39 6.27 -1.96
N TYR A 159 -17.57 7.50 -1.48
CA TYR A 159 -18.71 8.35 -1.75
C TYR A 159 -18.23 9.72 -2.20
N LYS A 160 -18.46 10.05 -3.46
CA LYS A 160 -17.98 11.30 -4.08
C LYS A 160 -16.47 11.49 -3.93
N LYS A 161 -16.06 12.49 -3.17
CA LYS A 161 -14.66 12.85 -2.93
C LYS A 161 -14.00 12.09 -1.76
N PHE A 162 -14.78 11.35 -0.98
CA PHE A 162 -14.29 10.57 0.14
C PHE A 162 -14.15 9.09 -0.23
N THR A 163 -13.02 8.51 0.07
CA THR A 163 -12.78 7.08 -0.12
C THR A 163 -12.13 6.50 1.13
N LEU A 164 -12.74 5.47 1.69
CA LEU A 164 -12.10 4.60 2.67
C LEU A 164 -11.31 3.55 1.91
N GLN A 165 -10.04 3.44 2.21
CA GLN A 165 -9.12 2.45 1.64
C GLN A 165 -8.62 1.52 2.73
N GLY A 166 -8.37 0.28 2.36
CA GLY A 166 -7.85 -0.71 3.29
C GLY A 166 -6.94 -1.71 2.61
N THR A 167 -5.99 -2.21 3.38
CA THR A 167 -5.06 -3.25 2.95
C THR A 167 -4.91 -4.30 4.05
N TYR A 168 -4.47 -5.50 3.67
CA TYR A 168 -4.15 -6.56 4.61
C TYR A 168 -2.70 -6.99 4.45
N VAL A 169 -1.97 -6.91 5.55
CA VAL A 169 -0.59 -7.38 5.65
C VAL A 169 -0.60 -8.82 6.11
N PRO A 170 -0.34 -9.80 5.24
CA PRO A 170 -0.30 -11.20 5.64
C PRO A 170 0.90 -11.48 6.55
N GLY A 171 0.79 -12.52 7.36
CA GLY A 171 1.89 -12.90 8.24
C GLY A 171 1.71 -14.24 8.92
N LYS A 172 2.65 -14.55 9.81
CA LYS A 172 2.59 -15.72 10.68
C LYS A 172 1.93 -15.35 12.03
N ARG A 173 1.62 -16.35 12.86
CA ARG A 173 1.09 -16.12 14.19
C ARG A 173 1.99 -15.18 14.99
N GLY A 174 1.42 -14.09 15.49
CA GLY A 174 2.14 -13.06 16.24
C GLY A 174 2.98 -12.07 15.39
N THR A 175 2.90 -12.12 14.05
CA THR A 175 3.63 -11.21 13.17
C THR A 175 2.84 -11.00 11.88
N GLY A 176 2.59 -9.75 11.49
CA GLY A 176 1.69 -9.43 10.37
C GLY A 176 0.24 -9.74 10.72
N ASN A 177 -0.56 -10.21 9.79
CA ASN A 177 -2.00 -10.47 9.96
C ASN A 177 -2.75 -9.22 10.48
N VAL A 178 -2.47 -8.10 9.82
CA VAL A 178 -2.96 -6.77 10.19
C VAL A 178 -3.72 -6.18 9.03
N ALA A 179 -4.93 -5.70 9.29
CA ALA A 179 -5.65 -4.83 8.36
C ALA A 179 -5.36 -3.37 8.73
N PHE A 180 -4.99 -2.58 7.73
CA PHE A 180 -4.73 -1.16 7.88
C PHE A 180 -5.70 -0.36 7.04
N PHE A 181 -6.35 0.64 7.63
CA PHE A 181 -7.39 1.45 7.01
C PHE A 181 -7.03 2.94 7.09
N TRP A 182 -7.34 3.66 6.01
CA TRP A 182 -7.19 5.11 5.95
C TRP A 182 -8.28 5.75 5.09
N ALA A 183 -8.59 7.00 5.38
CA ALA A 183 -9.43 7.83 4.53
C ALA A 183 -8.58 8.56 3.50
N ARG A 184 -9.12 8.69 2.29
CA ARG A 184 -8.59 9.53 1.21
C ARG A 184 -9.65 10.56 0.85
N TYR A 185 -9.28 11.82 0.83
CA TYR A 185 -10.12 12.91 0.34
C TYR A 185 -9.48 13.52 -0.91
N THR A 186 -10.23 13.61 -2.00
CA THR A 186 -9.79 14.19 -3.28
C THR A 186 -10.29 15.65 -3.37
N PHE A 187 -9.40 16.59 -3.63
CA PHE A 187 -9.71 18.03 -3.71
C PHE A 187 -10.47 18.44 -4.96
#